data_d40baee78b8b4cd8d1eaf79e804937ba
#
_entry.id   d40baee78b8b4cd8d1eaf79e804937ba
#
_cell.length_a   1.000
_cell.length_b   1.000
_cell.length_c   1.000
_cell.angle_alpha   90.00
_cell.angle_beta   90.00
_cell.angle_gamma   90.00
#
_symmetry.space_group_name_H-M   'P 1'
#
loop_
_entity.id
_entity.type
_entity.pdbx_description
1 polymer ?
#
loop_
_entity_poly.entity_id
_entity_poly.type
_entity_poly.pdbx_seq_one_letter_code
_entity_poly.pdbx_strand_id
1 'polypeptide(L)'
;MRGHRDLKVFQLSYALAMEIFEISKSFPREEVYSLTDQIRRSSRSVAVNIAEGFRKRQYPKVFVNKLSDSDGEATETQVWLDFALGCHYISEDKH
;
A
#
# COMPACT_ATOMS: atom_id res chain seq x y z
N MET A 1 16.13 -1.73 18.02
CA MET A 1 15.05 -2.10 17.08
C MET A 1 15.22 -3.55 16.68
N ARG A 2 14.22 -4.37 16.91
CA ARG A 2 14.34 -5.83 16.75
C ARG A 2 13.86 -6.34 15.39
N GLY A 3 12.98 -5.62 14.73
CA GLY A 3 12.45 -6.04 13.46
C GLY A 3 11.65 -4.95 12.80
N HIS A 4 11.13 -5.26 11.61
CA HIS A 4 10.40 -4.29 10.82
C HIS A 4 9.18 -3.73 11.54
N ARG A 5 8.57 -4.50 12.45
CA ARG A 5 7.36 -4.06 13.17
C ARG A 5 7.59 -2.83 14.03
N ASP A 6 8.84 -2.57 14.40
CA ASP A 6 9.21 -1.40 15.20
C ASP A 6 9.44 -0.16 14.34
N LEU A 7 9.50 -0.31 13.01
CA LEU A 7 9.69 0.82 12.11
C LEU A 7 8.40 1.62 11.98
N LYS A 8 8.50 2.93 12.19
CA LYS A 8 7.35 3.82 12.05
C LYS A 8 6.75 3.75 10.65
N VAL A 9 7.61 3.74 9.62
CA VAL A 9 7.14 3.71 8.23
C VAL A 9 6.39 2.41 7.93
N PHE A 10 6.81 1.28 8.52
CA PHE A 10 6.07 0.04 8.37
C PHE A 10 4.70 0.14 9.04
N GLN A 11 4.68 0.64 10.26
CA GLN A 11 3.42 0.77 11.01
C GLN A 11 2.42 1.64 10.27
N LEU A 12 2.88 2.75 9.69
CA LEU A 12 2.02 3.65 8.93
C LEU A 12 1.51 2.99 7.65
N SER A 13 2.38 2.29 6.92
CA SER A 13 1.98 1.63 5.67
C SER A 13 1.02 0.48 5.93
N TYR A 14 1.24 -0.26 7.02
CA TYR A 14 0.33 -1.34 7.42
C TYR A 14 -1.05 -0.75 7.75
N ALA A 15 -1.08 0.31 8.56
CA ALA A 15 -2.35 0.94 8.95
C ALA A 15 -3.10 1.47 7.73
N LEU A 16 -2.39 2.07 6.78
CA LEU A 16 -3.01 2.56 5.55
C LEU A 16 -3.61 1.42 4.73
N ALA A 17 -2.86 0.31 4.58
CA ALA A 17 -3.37 -0.84 3.84
C ALA A 17 -4.63 -1.42 4.50
N MET A 18 -4.68 -1.44 5.83
CA MET A 18 -5.86 -1.91 6.55
C MET A 18 -7.05 -0.96 6.36
N GLU A 19 -6.80 0.34 6.36
CA GLU A 19 -7.84 1.33 6.09
C GLU A 19 -8.39 1.18 4.67
N ILE A 20 -7.50 0.99 3.70
CA ILE A 20 -7.90 0.75 2.31
C ILE A 20 -8.72 -0.54 2.19
N PHE A 21 -8.33 -1.58 2.92
CA PHE A 21 -9.10 -2.82 2.94
C PHE A 21 -10.54 -2.55 3.38
N GLU A 22 -10.72 -1.80 4.47
CA GLU A 22 -12.05 -1.48 4.99
C GLU A 22 -12.85 -0.61 4.00
N ILE A 23 -12.23 0.43 3.45
CA ILE A 23 -12.88 1.30 2.48
C ILE A 23 -13.32 0.51 1.25
N SER A 24 -12.47 -0.36 0.76
CA SER A 24 -12.72 -1.10 -0.47
C SER A 24 -13.84 -2.13 -0.35
N LYS A 25 -14.27 -2.46 0.85
CA LYS A 25 -15.43 -3.36 1.06
C LYS A 25 -16.70 -2.78 0.45
N SER A 26 -16.79 -1.46 0.34
CA SER A 26 -17.96 -0.78 -0.22
C SER A 26 -17.87 -0.55 -1.74
N PHE A 27 -16.76 -0.94 -2.36
CA PHE A 27 -16.62 -0.82 -3.81
C PHE A 27 -17.61 -1.75 -4.51
N PRO A 28 -18.09 -1.37 -5.72
CA PRO A 28 -19.04 -2.21 -6.43
C PRO A 28 -18.48 -3.61 -6.73
N ARG A 29 -19.37 -4.58 -6.77
CA ARG A 29 -19.00 -5.97 -7.06
C ARG A 29 -18.26 -6.09 -8.39
N GLU A 30 -18.62 -5.28 -9.38
CA GLU A 30 -17.99 -5.29 -10.70
C GLU A 30 -16.50 -4.96 -10.66
N GLU A 31 -16.02 -4.37 -9.56
CA GLU A 31 -14.61 -4.02 -9.39
C GLU A 31 -13.78 -5.07 -8.65
N VAL A 32 -14.39 -6.20 -8.28
CA VAL A 32 -13.72 -7.17 -7.39
C VAL A 32 -12.43 -7.72 -8.01
N TYR A 33 -12.37 -7.88 -9.33
CA TYR A 33 -11.18 -8.37 -10.02
C TYR A 33 -10.42 -7.26 -10.73
N SER A 34 -10.75 -6.01 -10.49
CA SER A 34 -10.07 -4.88 -11.09
C SER A 34 -9.62 -3.90 -10.01
N LEU A 35 -10.33 -2.80 -9.80
CA LEU A 35 -9.89 -1.76 -8.85
C LEU A 35 -9.71 -2.29 -7.44
N THR A 36 -10.67 -3.07 -6.94
CA THR A 36 -10.62 -3.61 -5.57
C THR A 36 -9.38 -4.49 -5.39
N ASP A 37 -9.15 -5.41 -6.32
CA ASP A 37 -7.98 -6.28 -6.25
C ASP A 37 -6.69 -5.48 -6.32
N GLN A 38 -6.59 -4.56 -7.27
CA GLN A 38 -5.37 -3.79 -7.51
C GLN A 38 -5.00 -2.92 -6.32
N ILE A 39 -5.96 -2.22 -5.72
CA ILE A 39 -5.67 -1.30 -4.61
C ILE A 39 -5.27 -2.07 -3.35
N ARG A 40 -5.87 -3.23 -3.13
CA ARG A 40 -5.50 -4.09 -2.00
C ARG A 40 -4.10 -4.64 -2.18
N ARG A 41 -3.76 -5.09 -3.38
CA ARG A 41 -2.43 -5.65 -3.67
C ARG A 41 -1.35 -4.58 -3.55
N SER A 42 -1.54 -3.42 -4.19
CA SER A 42 -0.52 -2.37 -4.17
C SER A 42 -0.30 -1.81 -2.77
N SER A 43 -1.37 -1.55 -2.01
CA SER A 43 -1.23 -1.01 -0.67
C SER A 43 -0.51 -1.97 0.28
N ARG A 44 -0.80 -3.28 0.17
CA ARG A 44 -0.12 -4.29 0.98
C ARG A 44 1.35 -4.41 0.58
N SER A 45 1.64 -4.29 -0.71
CA SER A 45 3.01 -4.39 -1.21
C SER A 45 3.91 -3.27 -0.70
N VAL A 46 3.36 -2.09 -0.38
CA VAL A 46 4.14 -1.03 0.25
C VAL A 46 4.76 -1.55 1.55
N ALA A 47 3.94 -2.10 2.42
CA ALA A 47 4.40 -2.61 3.72
C ALA A 47 5.34 -3.82 3.57
N VAL A 48 5.01 -4.72 2.65
CA VAL A 48 5.82 -5.93 2.44
C VAL A 48 7.23 -5.55 1.97
N ASN A 49 7.35 -4.63 1.02
CA ASN A 49 8.66 -4.21 0.51
C ASN A 49 9.47 -3.49 1.59
N ILE A 50 8.83 -2.71 2.45
CA ILE A 50 9.52 -2.07 3.57
C ILE A 50 10.08 -3.13 4.52
N ALA A 51 9.29 -4.14 4.86
CA ALA A 51 9.72 -5.22 5.75
C ALA A 51 10.89 -6.00 5.17
N GLU A 52 10.79 -6.34 3.87
CA GLU A 52 11.84 -7.07 3.17
C GLU A 52 13.12 -6.24 3.08
N GLY A 53 12.98 -4.96 2.80
CA GLY A 53 14.11 -4.04 2.75
C GLY A 53 14.83 -3.98 4.09
N PHE A 54 14.07 -3.84 5.18
CA PHE A 54 14.65 -3.80 6.52
C PHE A 54 15.43 -5.08 6.84
N ARG A 55 14.87 -6.22 6.47
CA ARG A 55 15.54 -7.51 6.68
C ARG A 55 16.89 -7.58 5.94
N LYS A 56 16.98 -6.93 4.79
CA LYS A 56 18.17 -6.93 3.95
C LYS A 56 19.01 -5.66 4.08
N ARG A 57 18.86 -4.92 5.19
CA ARG A 57 19.50 -3.61 5.36
C ARG A 57 21.02 -3.64 5.34
N GLN A 58 21.64 -4.79 5.66
CA GLN A 58 23.09 -4.93 5.57
C GLN A 58 23.58 -5.04 4.11
N TYR A 59 22.68 -5.19 3.16
CA TYR A 59 22.98 -5.22 1.73
C TYR A 59 22.45 -3.96 1.08
N PRO A 60 23.26 -2.88 0.97
CA PRO A 60 22.75 -1.56 0.58
C PRO A 60 21.96 -1.51 -0.72
N LYS A 61 22.42 -2.25 -1.74
CA LYS A 61 21.73 -2.24 -3.04
C LYS A 61 20.37 -2.90 -2.94
N VAL A 62 20.25 -4.00 -2.20
CA VAL A 62 18.98 -4.70 -2.02
C VAL A 62 18.04 -3.83 -1.20
N PHE A 63 18.55 -3.20 -0.15
CA PHE A 63 17.76 -2.30 0.69
C PHE A 63 17.17 -1.15 -0.12
N VAL A 64 18.02 -0.46 -0.90
CA VAL A 64 17.57 0.66 -1.73
C VAL A 64 16.56 0.21 -2.77
N ASN A 65 16.78 -0.95 -3.40
CA ASN A 65 15.84 -1.46 -4.40
C ASN A 65 14.48 -1.77 -3.80
N LYS A 66 14.45 -2.35 -2.59
CA LYS A 66 13.17 -2.64 -1.91
C LYS A 66 12.44 -1.37 -1.53
N LEU A 67 13.16 -0.34 -1.09
CA LEU A 67 12.54 0.95 -0.79
C LEU A 67 11.98 1.61 -2.06
N SER A 68 12.71 1.48 -3.16
CA SER A 68 12.26 1.99 -4.45
C SER A 68 11.00 1.25 -4.91
N ASP A 69 10.95 -0.07 -4.74
CA ASP A 69 9.78 -0.87 -5.08
C ASP A 69 8.57 -0.45 -4.23
N SER A 70 8.81 -0.21 -2.92
CA SER A 70 7.77 0.26 -2.02
C SER A 70 7.22 1.62 -2.46
N ASP A 71 8.09 2.53 -2.87
CA ASP A 71 7.70 3.85 -3.36
C ASP A 71 6.83 3.72 -4.62
N GLY A 72 7.21 2.84 -5.53
CA GLY A 72 6.42 2.57 -6.73
C GLY A 72 5.03 2.05 -6.40
N GLU A 73 4.94 1.14 -5.45
CA GLU A 73 3.65 0.59 -5.02
C GLU A 73 2.79 1.64 -4.33
N ALA A 74 3.42 2.55 -3.57
CA ALA A 74 2.70 3.66 -2.94
C ALA A 74 2.11 4.59 -4.00
N THR A 75 2.87 4.89 -5.05
CA THR A 75 2.39 5.71 -6.17
C THR A 75 1.23 5.02 -6.88
N GLU A 76 1.36 3.72 -7.13
CA GLU A 76 0.28 2.94 -7.75
C GLU A 76 -0.99 3.00 -6.91
N THR A 77 -0.85 2.87 -5.59
CA THR A 77 -1.98 2.96 -4.67
C THR A 77 -2.68 4.32 -4.77
N GLN A 78 -1.90 5.40 -4.85
CA GLN A 78 -2.46 6.75 -5.01
C GLN A 78 -3.27 6.88 -6.29
N VAL A 79 -2.78 6.28 -7.38
CA VAL A 79 -3.51 6.31 -8.65
C VAL A 79 -4.82 5.53 -8.56
N TRP A 80 -4.81 4.37 -7.88
CA TRP A 80 -6.05 3.62 -7.68
C TRP A 80 -7.04 4.40 -6.81
N LEU A 81 -6.55 5.15 -5.81
CA LEU A 81 -7.41 6.02 -5.00
C LEU A 81 -8.01 7.14 -5.86
N ASP A 82 -7.24 7.68 -6.79
CA ASP A 82 -7.75 8.69 -7.73
C ASP A 82 -8.90 8.11 -8.56
N PHE A 83 -8.78 6.87 -9.03
CA PHE A 83 -9.87 6.21 -9.75
C PHE A 83 -11.09 6.00 -8.86
N ALA A 84 -10.88 5.57 -7.63
CA ALA A 84 -11.99 5.36 -6.68
C ALA A 84 -12.73 6.68 -6.43
N LEU A 85 -12.00 7.78 -6.31
CA LEU A 85 -12.59 9.10 -6.15
C LEU A 85 -13.34 9.52 -7.41
N GLY A 86 -12.73 9.36 -8.57
CA GLY A 86 -13.34 9.72 -9.85
C GLY A 86 -14.60 8.93 -10.16
N CYS A 87 -14.66 7.68 -9.71
CA CYS A 87 -15.84 6.84 -9.87
C CYS A 87 -16.88 7.05 -8.75
N HIS A 88 -16.60 7.95 -7.81
CA HIS A 88 -17.47 8.26 -6.66
C HIS A 88 -17.66 7.06 -5.71
N TYR A 89 -16.67 6.17 -5.65
CA TYR A 89 -16.69 5.06 -4.70
C TYR A 89 -16.28 5.51 -3.30
N ILE A 90 -15.51 6.61 -3.22
CA ILE A 90 -15.10 7.23 -1.95
C ILE A 90 -15.35 8.74 -2.07
N SER A 91 -15.43 9.42 -0.93
CA SER A 91 -15.57 10.87 -0.88
C SER A 91 -14.19 11.51 -0.69
N GLU A 92 -14.09 12.81 -0.97
CA GLU A 92 -12.83 13.54 -0.87
C GLU A 92 -12.21 13.48 0.52
N ASP A 93 -13.02 13.43 1.57
CA ASP A 93 -12.54 13.34 2.94
C ASP A 93 -11.92 11.98 3.27
N LYS A 94 -12.10 10.99 2.40
CA LYS A 94 -11.47 9.67 2.52
C LYS A 94 -10.19 9.55 1.68
N HIS A 95 -9.98 10.48 0.77
CA HIS A 95 -8.81 10.48 -0.10
C HIS A 95 -7.62 11.09 0.62
#